data_a38cb02cda7189fdb1d92b6c868d2c25
#
_entry.id   a38cb02cda7189fdb1d92b6c868d2c25
#
_cell.length_a   1.000
_cell.length_b   1.000
_cell.length_c   1.000
_cell.angle_alpha   90.00
_cell.angle_beta   90.00
_cell.angle_gamma   90.00
#
_symmetry.space_group_name_H-M   'P 1'
#
loop_
_entity.id
_entity.type
_entity.pdbx_description
1 polymer ?
#
loop_
_entity_poly.entity_id
_entity_poly.type
_entity_poly.pdbx_seq_one_letter_code
_entity_poly.pdbx_strand_id
1 'polypeptide(L)'
;DAEFRPSGRARFYGGYASWQDRPGRFRSLGDGQVDFSQIFSAFTKHDYQGWAVLEWECCFKHPEQGAAEGAPFIARHMIRKADRAFDDFAGGGSDVEKNRRVLGLA
;
A
#
# COMPACT_ATOMS: atom_id res chain seq x y z
N ASP A 1 9.63 -4.55 -2.00
CA ASP A 1 9.07 -4.57 -3.36
C ASP A 1 9.85 -5.55 -4.24
N ALA A 2 9.36 -5.88 -5.42
CA ALA A 2 9.99 -6.86 -6.28
C ALA A 2 9.79 -6.57 -7.77
N GLU A 3 10.78 -6.95 -8.58
CA GLU A 3 10.72 -6.94 -10.04
C GLU A 3 10.33 -8.35 -10.53
N PHE A 4 9.23 -8.46 -11.26
CA PHE A 4 8.74 -9.75 -11.79
C PHE A 4 9.12 -10.00 -13.23
N ARG A 5 9.62 -9.00 -13.97
CA ARG A 5 10.01 -9.17 -15.36
C ARG A 5 11.15 -10.15 -15.49
N PRO A 6 11.12 -11.06 -16.48
CA PRO A 6 12.25 -11.94 -16.76
C PRO A 6 13.47 -11.11 -17.15
N SER A 7 14.48 -11.11 -16.32
CA SER A 7 15.74 -10.38 -16.59
C SER A 7 16.83 -11.28 -17.20
N GLY A 8 16.52 -12.54 -17.53
CA GLY A 8 17.53 -13.55 -17.90
C GLY A 8 18.42 -14.02 -16.74
N ARG A 9 18.37 -13.34 -15.60
CA ARG A 9 19.07 -13.66 -14.33
C ARG A 9 18.10 -14.15 -13.28
N ALA A 10 17.28 -15.07 -13.65
CA ALA A 10 15.95 -15.40 -13.11
C ALA A 10 15.90 -16.04 -11.71
N ARG A 11 16.84 -15.86 -10.82
CA ARG A 11 16.71 -16.33 -9.43
C ARG A 11 16.35 -15.17 -8.51
N PHE A 12 15.55 -15.44 -7.47
CA PHE A 12 15.13 -14.44 -6.48
C PHE A 12 16.28 -13.60 -5.96
N TYR A 13 17.42 -14.24 -5.69
CA TYR A 13 18.62 -13.61 -5.14
C TYR A 13 19.70 -13.30 -6.18
N GLY A 14 19.39 -13.34 -7.46
CA GLY A 14 20.33 -12.97 -8.52
C GLY A 14 21.43 -14.00 -8.85
N GLY A 15 21.34 -15.24 -8.36
CA GLY A 15 22.28 -16.33 -8.69
C GLY A 15 23.59 -16.30 -7.88
N TYR A 16 24.69 -16.73 -8.49
CA TYR A 16 25.99 -16.93 -7.82
C TYR A 16 26.96 -15.75 -7.92
N ALA A 17 26.54 -14.63 -8.50
CA ALA A 17 27.34 -13.41 -8.53
C ALA A 17 27.53 -12.82 -7.11
N SER A 18 28.51 -11.92 -6.94
CA SER A 18 28.65 -11.17 -5.70
C SER A 18 27.37 -10.40 -5.37
N TRP A 19 27.17 -10.04 -4.13
CA TRP A 19 25.98 -9.25 -3.72
C TRP A 19 25.83 -7.96 -4.55
N GLN A 20 26.95 -7.32 -4.85
CA GLN A 20 26.97 -6.09 -5.65
C GLN A 20 26.62 -6.31 -7.13
N ASP A 21 26.95 -7.48 -7.67
CA ASP A 21 26.75 -7.83 -9.07
C ASP A 21 25.45 -8.60 -9.33
N ARG A 22 24.69 -8.93 -8.27
CA ARG A 22 23.46 -9.67 -8.39
C ARG A 22 22.25 -8.84 -8.00
N PRO A 23 21.66 -8.13 -8.96
CA PRO A 23 20.53 -7.25 -8.66
C PRO A 23 19.31 -7.98 -8.09
N GLY A 24 19.23 -9.31 -8.23
CA GLY A 24 18.08 -10.06 -7.75
C GLY A 24 16.76 -9.49 -8.25
N ARG A 25 15.68 -9.82 -7.55
CA ARG A 25 14.34 -9.28 -7.82
C ARG A 25 13.89 -8.24 -6.81
N PHE A 26 14.60 -8.07 -5.72
CA PHE A 26 14.22 -7.12 -4.68
C PHE A 26 14.48 -5.68 -5.09
N ARG A 27 13.53 -4.81 -4.78
CA ARG A 27 13.55 -3.38 -5.08
C ARG A 27 13.13 -2.60 -3.84
N SER A 28 13.56 -1.36 -3.73
CA SER A 28 13.00 -0.42 -2.78
C SER A 28 11.49 -0.30 -2.95
N LEU A 29 10.76 0.04 -1.88
CA LEU A 29 9.32 0.22 -1.94
C LEU A 29 8.94 1.27 -2.98
N GLY A 30 8.11 0.90 -3.94
CA GLY A 30 7.66 1.74 -5.03
C GLY A 30 8.48 1.63 -6.32
N ASP A 31 9.64 0.98 -6.30
CA ASP A 31 10.49 0.81 -7.48
C ASP A 31 10.23 -0.52 -8.21
N GLY A 32 9.39 -1.38 -7.66
CA GLY A 32 9.04 -2.68 -8.22
C GLY A 32 7.64 -2.74 -8.81
N GLN A 33 7.11 -3.95 -8.90
CA GLN A 33 5.83 -4.26 -9.56
C GLN A 33 4.78 -4.82 -8.60
N VAL A 34 5.03 -4.84 -7.30
CA VAL A 34 4.04 -5.27 -6.30
C VAL A 34 2.96 -4.20 -6.16
N ASP A 35 1.70 -4.62 -6.29
CA ASP A 35 0.57 -3.72 -6.08
C ASP A 35 0.30 -3.50 -4.58
N PHE A 36 1.03 -2.56 -4.01
CA PHE A 36 0.87 -2.18 -2.60
C PHE A 36 -0.49 -1.55 -2.31
N SER A 37 -1.14 -0.91 -3.28
CA SER A 37 -2.47 -0.36 -3.10
C SER A 37 -3.50 -1.46 -2.81
N GLN A 38 -3.42 -2.58 -3.53
CA GLN A 38 -4.26 -3.75 -3.25
C GLN A 38 -3.94 -4.37 -1.88
N ILE A 39 -2.66 -4.47 -1.52
CA ILE A 39 -2.24 -5.03 -0.22
C ILE A 39 -2.79 -4.19 0.93
N PHE A 40 -2.61 -2.88 0.91
CA PHE A 40 -3.08 -2.00 1.97
C PHE A 40 -4.62 -1.91 2.01
N SER A 41 -5.28 -1.98 0.86
CA SER A 41 -6.74 -2.10 0.78
C SER A 41 -7.25 -3.39 1.44
N ALA A 42 -6.54 -4.50 1.23
CA ALA A 42 -6.86 -5.77 1.90
C ALA A 42 -6.66 -5.68 3.41
N PHE A 43 -5.59 -5.05 3.89
CA PHE A 43 -5.38 -4.80 5.31
C PHE A 43 -6.55 -4.02 5.94
N THR A 44 -7.01 -2.98 5.27
CA THR A 44 -8.16 -2.20 5.73
C THR A 44 -9.45 -3.04 5.72
N LYS A 45 -9.69 -3.79 4.64
CA LYS A 45 -10.86 -4.67 4.52
C LYS A 45 -10.95 -5.72 5.64
N HIS A 46 -9.80 -6.25 6.04
CA HIS A 46 -9.71 -7.30 7.07
C HIS A 46 -9.38 -6.77 8.47
N ASP A 47 -9.45 -5.46 8.65
CA ASP A 47 -9.23 -4.80 9.93
C ASP A 47 -7.87 -5.13 10.58
N TYR A 48 -6.82 -5.15 9.78
CA TYR A 48 -5.48 -5.47 10.26
C TYR A 48 -4.98 -4.41 11.25
N GLN A 49 -4.59 -4.86 12.45
CA GLN A 49 -4.12 -4.00 13.55
C GLN A 49 -2.62 -4.19 13.86
N GLY A 50 -1.89 -4.85 12.99
CA GLY A 50 -0.47 -5.12 13.17
C GLY A 50 0.44 -4.01 12.70
N TRP A 51 1.74 -4.29 12.67
CA TRP A 51 2.78 -3.40 12.21
C TRP A 51 3.01 -3.57 10.71
N ALA A 52 3.26 -2.48 10.01
CA ALA A 52 3.86 -2.49 8.68
C ALA A 52 5.37 -2.30 8.84
N VAL A 53 6.13 -3.37 8.65
CA VAL A 53 7.58 -3.37 8.83
C VAL A 53 8.26 -3.31 7.46
N LEU A 54 9.18 -2.37 7.31
CA LEU A 54 10.03 -2.28 6.12
C LEU A 54 11.24 -3.19 6.31
N GLU A 55 11.34 -4.24 5.51
CA GLU A 55 12.55 -5.00 5.28
C GLU A 55 13.13 -4.61 3.92
N TRP A 56 14.42 -4.29 3.87
CA TRP A 56 15.05 -3.74 2.67
C TRP A 56 16.23 -4.58 2.21
N GLU A 57 16.17 -5.04 0.94
CA GLU A 57 17.19 -5.88 0.33
C GLU A 57 17.58 -5.45 -1.11
N CYS A 58 17.27 -4.22 -1.50
CA CYS A 58 17.57 -3.74 -2.85
C CYS A 58 19.07 -3.51 -3.04
N CYS A 59 19.65 -4.07 -4.14
CA CYS A 59 21.05 -3.87 -4.48
C CYS A 59 21.34 -2.61 -5.29
N PHE A 60 20.32 -1.94 -5.83
CA PHE A 60 20.49 -0.79 -6.73
C PHE A 60 20.49 0.55 -6.04
N LYS A 61 19.83 0.64 -4.90
CA LYS A 61 19.65 1.89 -4.17
C LYS A 61 20.44 1.84 -2.86
N HIS A 62 20.96 2.98 -2.44
CA HIS A 62 21.64 3.07 -1.15
C HIS A 62 20.65 2.79 0.00
N PRO A 63 21.06 2.02 1.04
CA PRO A 63 20.17 1.64 2.15
C PRO A 63 19.54 2.82 2.87
N GLU A 64 20.29 3.88 3.11
CA GLU A 64 19.77 5.09 3.76
C GLU A 64 18.66 5.75 2.94
N GLN A 65 18.82 5.79 1.62
CA GLN A 65 17.80 6.31 0.72
C GLN A 65 16.56 5.42 0.74
N GLY A 66 16.74 4.10 0.64
CA GLY A 66 15.64 3.14 0.71
C GLY A 66 14.85 3.23 2.02
N ALA A 67 15.55 3.40 3.14
CA ALA A 67 14.92 3.59 4.45
C ALA A 67 14.16 4.92 4.52
N ALA A 68 14.75 6.02 4.04
CA ALA A 68 14.12 7.33 4.05
C ALA A 68 12.85 7.40 3.18
N GLU A 69 12.79 6.63 2.10
CA GLU A 69 11.63 6.58 1.21
C GLU A 69 10.55 5.62 1.72
N GLY A 70 10.92 4.58 2.45
CA GLY A 70 10.02 3.49 2.84
C GLY A 70 8.90 3.90 3.77
N ALA A 71 9.19 4.62 4.83
CA ALA A 71 8.17 5.06 5.79
C ALA A 71 7.14 6.02 5.16
N PRO A 72 7.54 7.05 4.38
CA PRO A 72 6.59 7.88 3.63
C PRO A 72 5.79 7.09 2.59
N PHE A 73 6.38 6.07 1.95
CA PHE A 73 5.66 5.21 1.03
C PHE A 73 4.53 4.46 1.74
N ILE A 74 4.83 3.80 2.85
CA ILE A 74 3.83 3.11 3.67
C ILE A 74 2.74 4.09 4.11
N ALA A 75 3.11 5.24 4.64
CA ALA A 75 2.17 6.24 5.13
C ALA A 75 1.19 6.74 4.04
N ARG A 76 1.65 6.89 2.80
CA ARG A 76 0.79 7.28 1.67
C ARG A 76 -0.19 6.20 1.23
N HIS A 77 0.15 4.93 1.46
CA HIS A 77 -0.69 3.80 1.07
C HIS A 77 -1.63 3.33 2.17
N MET A 78 -1.38 3.73 3.42
CA MET A 78 -2.27 3.39 4.54
C MET A 78 -3.64 4.07 4.36
N ILE A 79 -4.66 3.25 4.26
CA ILE A 79 -6.06 3.71 4.19
C ILE A 79 -6.58 3.79 5.62
N ARG A 80 -7.03 4.99 6.03
CA ARG A 80 -7.79 5.14 7.26
C ARG A 80 -9.25 4.83 6.98
N LYS A 81 -9.86 3.97 7.77
CA LYS A 81 -11.32 3.81 7.74
C LYS A 81 -11.97 5.14 8.10
N ALA A 82 -13.03 5.49 7.40
CA ALA A 82 -13.89 6.58 7.81
C ALA A 82 -14.54 6.22 9.16
N ASP A 83 -14.64 7.18 10.06
CA ASP A 83 -15.30 6.99 11.37
C ASP A 83 -16.80 6.68 11.21
N ARG A 84 -17.34 6.95 10.01
CA ARG A 84 -18.72 6.64 9.63
C ARG A 84 -18.74 6.01 8.24
N ALA A 85 -19.45 4.89 8.13
CA ALA A 85 -19.70 4.30 6.81
C ALA A 85 -20.67 5.21 6.01
N PHE A 86 -20.54 5.16 4.70
CA PHE A 86 -21.50 5.88 3.82
C PHE A 86 -22.94 5.43 4.09
N ASP A 87 -23.12 4.17 4.47
CA ASP A 87 -24.43 3.59 4.82
C ASP A 87 -25.02 4.08 6.15
N ASP A 88 -24.25 4.76 6.98
CA ASP A 88 -24.80 5.42 8.18
C ASP A 88 -25.82 6.50 7.84
N PHE A 89 -25.79 6.99 6.60
CA PHE A 89 -26.86 7.83 6.05
C PHE A 89 -28.13 7.03 5.75
N ALA A 90 -28.03 5.74 5.45
CA ALA A 90 -29.17 4.85 5.18
C ALA A 90 -29.77 4.27 6.46
N GLY A 91 -28.96 4.09 7.53
CA GLY A 91 -29.41 3.60 8.86
C GLY A 91 -30.14 4.64 9.69
N GLY A 92 -30.03 5.89 9.34
CA GLY A 92 -30.65 7.02 10.05
C GLY A 92 -32.14 7.28 9.74
N GLY A 93 -32.90 6.27 9.31
CA GLY A 93 -34.30 6.40 8.91
C GLY A 93 -34.54 7.63 8.01
N SER A 94 -35.36 7.54 7.03
CA SER A 94 -35.70 8.72 6.22
C SER A 94 -36.31 9.82 7.11
N ASP A 95 -35.47 10.72 7.62
CA ASP A 95 -35.94 11.95 8.21
C ASP A 95 -36.52 12.80 7.05
N VAL A 96 -37.83 12.56 6.81
CA VAL A 96 -38.58 13.16 5.72
C VAL A 96 -38.54 14.69 5.83
N GLU A 97 -38.52 15.22 7.04
CA GLU A 97 -38.48 16.65 7.30
C GLU A 97 -37.12 17.26 6.98
N LYS A 98 -36.03 16.57 7.35
CA LYS A 98 -34.65 16.94 6.99
C LYS A 98 -34.45 16.88 5.47
N ASN A 99 -34.93 15.80 4.84
CA ASN A 99 -34.80 15.61 3.39
C ASN A 99 -35.59 16.68 2.61
N ARG A 100 -36.80 17.04 3.06
CA ARG A 100 -37.60 18.13 2.47
C ARG A 100 -36.88 19.48 2.59
N ARG A 101 -36.26 19.75 3.74
CA ARG A 101 -35.51 20.99 3.97
C ARG A 101 -34.27 21.08 3.08
N VAL A 102 -33.51 19.97 2.93
CA VAL A 102 -32.32 19.88 2.04
C VAL A 102 -32.73 20.06 0.58
N LEU A 103 -33.89 19.55 0.19
CA LEU A 103 -34.40 19.64 -1.17
C LEU A 103 -35.16 20.97 -1.44
N GLY A 104 -35.24 21.87 -0.47
CA GLY A 104 -35.98 23.12 -0.64
C GLY A 104 -37.48 22.95 -0.79
N LEU A 105 -38.02 21.83 -0.31
CA LEU A 105 -39.46 21.47 -0.38
C LEU A 105 -40.20 21.76 0.91
N ALA A 106 -39.60 22.52 1.80
CA ALA A 106 -40.21 22.92 3.07
C ALA A 106 -41.08 24.16 2.90
#